data_59a791d9cb2a17d7d3281d6484dd9253
#
_entry.id   59a791d9cb2a17d7d3281d6484dd9253
#
_cell.length_a   1.000
_cell.length_b   1.000
_cell.length_c   1.000
_cell.angle_alpha   90.00
_cell.angle_beta   90.00
_cell.angle_gamma   90.00
#
_symmetry.space_group_name_H-M   'P 1'
#
loop_
_entity.id
_entity.type
_entity.pdbx_description
1 polymer ?
#
loop_
_entity_poly.entity_id
_entity_poly.type
_entity_poly.pdbx_seq_one_letter_code
_entity_poly.pdbx_strand_id
1 'polypeptide(L)'
;MVLMGKLDEVMQEDDWRKELTRWCVHRQIGGMQGRPNKVEDTCYSYWIGGTLRLLGEDSFALLEHTALRSFVFTCQSAMGGFSKARNAFPDMLHSFYSMSYLNLSKVHFEEGDRVPLKEMNCTLGICQDVANNFGGSLP
;
A
#
# COMPACT_ATOMS: atom_id res chain seq x y z
N MET A 1 5.77 -15.01 -6.55
CA MET A 1 4.77 -15.13 -7.62
C MET A 1 4.77 -13.93 -8.53
N VAL A 2 4.50 -12.72 -8.03
CA VAL A 2 4.51 -11.51 -8.87
C VAL A 2 5.86 -11.29 -9.55
N LEU A 3 6.96 -11.34 -8.79
CA LEU A 3 8.33 -11.20 -9.32
C LEU A 3 8.74 -12.27 -10.35
N MET A 4 8.03 -13.38 -10.40
CA MET A 4 8.27 -14.47 -11.38
C MET A 4 7.33 -14.39 -12.59
N GLY A 5 6.49 -13.36 -12.70
CA GLY A 5 5.47 -13.25 -13.75
C GLY A 5 4.39 -14.32 -13.71
N LYS A 6 4.20 -14.98 -12.57
CA LYS A 6 3.29 -16.13 -12.43
C LYS A 6 2.01 -15.80 -11.66
N LEU A 7 1.72 -14.50 -11.46
CA LEU A 7 0.53 -14.13 -10.70
C LEU A 7 -0.74 -14.63 -11.41
N ASP A 8 -0.84 -14.40 -12.71
CA ASP A 8 -2.02 -14.77 -13.48
C ASP A 8 -2.20 -16.29 -13.58
N GLU A 9 -1.11 -17.06 -13.69
CA GLU A 9 -1.18 -18.53 -13.69
C GLU A 9 -1.78 -19.07 -12.39
N VAL A 10 -1.38 -18.50 -11.25
CA VAL A 10 -1.83 -18.93 -9.92
C VAL A 10 -3.22 -18.40 -9.60
N MET A 11 -3.59 -17.26 -10.16
CA MET A 11 -4.87 -16.59 -9.94
C MET A 11 -5.94 -16.98 -10.98
N GLN A 12 -5.70 -18.00 -11.79
CA GLN A 12 -6.69 -18.49 -12.77
C GLN A 12 -7.94 -19.08 -12.11
N GLU A 13 -7.84 -19.53 -10.88
CA GLU A 13 -9.01 -19.92 -10.09
C GLU A 13 -9.67 -18.69 -9.48
N ASP A 14 -10.75 -18.24 -10.06
CA ASP A 14 -11.56 -17.07 -9.64
C ASP A 14 -11.88 -17.06 -8.13
N ASP A 15 -12.05 -18.20 -7.52
CA ASP A 15 -12.38 -18.33 -6.12
C ASP A 15 -11.22 -17.92 -5.21
N TRP A 16 -9.99 -18.26 -5.58
CA TRP A 16 -8.80 -17.89 -4.80
C TRP A 16 -8.58 -16.38 -4.77
N ARG A 17 -8.74 -15.72 -5.92
CA ARG A 17 -8.65 -14.27 -6.04
C ARG A 17 -9.70 -13.56 -5.19
N LYS A 18 -10.94 -14.02 -5.26
CA LYS A 18 -12.05 -13.47 -4.46
C LYS A 18 -11.81 -13.64 -2.95
N GLU A 19 -11.38 -14.83 -2.53
CA GLU A 19 -11.11 -15.11 -1.12
C GLU A 19 -9.94 -14.28 -0.59
N LEU A 20 -8.86 -14.12 -1.35
CA LEU A 20 -7.74 -13.25 -0.97
C LEU A 20 -8.17 -11.78 -0.89
N THR A 21 -8.91 -11.30 -1.89
CA THR A 21 -9.46 -9.93 -1.88
C THR A 21 -10.34 -9.73 -0.64
N ARG A 22 -11.26 -10.64 -0.38
CA ARG A 22 -12.13 -10.60 0.79
C ARG A 22 -11.32 -10.59 2.09
N TRP A 23 -10.34 -11.48 2.22
CA TRP A 23 -9.49 -11.51 3.41
C TRP A 23 -8.76 -10.18 3.61
N CYS A 24 -8.18 -9.63 2.57
CA CYS A 24 -7.47 -8.33 2.61
C CYS A 24 -8.38 -7.19 3.05
N VAL A 25 -9.55 -7.05 2.44
CA VAL A 25 -10.51 -5.98 2.75
C VAL A 25 -10.97 -6.06 4.21
N HIS A 26 -11.20 -7.26 4.73
CA HIS A 26 -11.59 -7.46 6.13
C HIS A 26 -10.47 -7.16 7.15
N ARG A 27 -9.27 -6.76 6.71
CA ARG A 27 -8.19 -6.28 7.59
C ARG A 27 -8.32 -4.79 7.92
N GLN A 28 -9.18 -4.08 7.22
CA GLN A 28 -9.41 -2.67 7.48
C GLN A 28 -10.43 -2.46 8.60
N ILE A 29 -10.08 -1.65 9.61
CA ILE A 29 -10.98 -1.18 10.68
C ILE A 29 -10.99 0.35 10.79
N GLY A 30 -10.01 1.01 10.31
CA GLY A 30 -9.72 2.43 10.13
C GLY A 30 -8.39 2.47 9.42
N GLY A 31 -7.33 2.04 10.11
CA GLY A 31 -6.10 1.57 9.50
C GLY A 31 -6.16 0.09 9.12
N MET A 32 -5.02 -0.52 8.89
CA MET A 32 -4.90 -1.93 8.50
C MET A 32 -4.33 -2.80 9.60
N GLN A 33 -4.99 -3.94 9.85
CA GLN A 33 -4.49 -5.01 10.70
C GLN A 33 -3.67 -6.01 9.88
N GLY A 34 -2.52 -6.44 10.35
CA GLY A 34 -1.75 -7.50 9.68
C GLY A 34 -2.37 -8.89 9.78
N ARG A 35 -3.25 -9.08 10.76
CA ARG A 35 -4.06 -10.30 10.97
C ARG A 35 -5.26 -9.97 11.87
N PRO A 36 -6.30 -10.82 11.91
CA PRO A 36 -7.45 -10.62 12.77
C PRO A 36 -7.07 -10.32 14.22
N ASN A 37 -7.82 -9.40 14.83
CA ASN A 37 -7.71 -9.05 16.26
C ASN A 37 -6.34 -8.47 16.67
N LYS A 38 -5.59 -7.88 15.74
CA LYS A 38 -4.39 -7.08 16.04
C LYS A 38 -4.69 -5.60 15.90
N VAL A 39 -3.88 -4.79 16.57
CA VAL A 39 -3.91 -3.34 16.39
C VAL A 39 -3.48 -2.98 14.97
N GLU A 40 -3.95 -1.84 14.52
CA GLU A 40 -3.58 -1.24 13.24
C GLU A 40 -2.09 -0.87 13.23
N ASP A 41 -1.52 -0.94 12.03
CA ASP A 41 -0.12 -0.67 11.81
C ASP A 41 0.04 -0.08 10.39
N THR A 42 0.73 1.04 10.28
CA THR A 42 0.85 1.78 9.02
C THR A 42 1.53 0.98 7.91
N CYS A 43 2.42 0.04 8.22
CA CYS A 43 3.08 -0.75 7.19
C CYS A 43 2.09 -1.66 6.42
N TYR A 44 1.03 -2.13 7.07
CA TYR A 44 0.02 -2.95 6.41
C TYR A 44 -0.86 -2.16 5.43
N SER A 45 -0.90 -0.85 5.53
CA SER A 45 -1.53 -0.03 4.50
C SER A 45 -0.92 -0.29 3.12
N TYR A 46 0.41 -0.46 3.03
CA TYR A 46 1.09 -0.84 1.81
C TYR A 46 1.05 -2.35 1.56
N TRP A 47 1.36 -3.20 2.53
CA TRP A 47 1.39 -4.64 2.31
C TRP A 47 0.06 -5.19 1.81
N ILE A 48 -1.04 -4.80 2.45
CA ILE A 48 -2.38 -5.25 2.07
C ILE A 48 -2.91 -4.41 0.91
N GLY A 49 -2.75 -3.08 0.96
CA GLY A 49 -3.16 -2.19 -0.13
C GLY A 49 -2.43 -2.52 -1.44
N GLY A 50 -1.12 -2.74 -1.38
CA GLY A 50 -0.33 -3.17 -2.53
C GLY A 50 -0.74 -4.54 -3.06
N THR A 51 -1.06 -5.49 -2.19
CA THR A 51 -1.62 -6.78 -2.60
C THR A 51 -2.93 -6.60 -3.37
N LEU A 52 -3.86 -5.79 -2.86
CA LEU A 52 -5.12 -5.50 -3.55
C LEU A 52 -4.89 -4.79 -4.88
N ARG A 53 -3.92 -3.88 -4.94
CA ARG A 53 -3.53 -3.20 -6.18
C ARG A 53 -3.01 -4.18 -7.25
N LEU A 54 -2.22 -5.16 -6.85
CA LEU A 54 -1.73 -6.23 -7.73
C LEU A 54 -2.83 -7.19 -8.19
N LEU A 55 -3.87 -7.38 -7.37
CA LEU A 55 -5.07 -8.14 -7.74
C LEU A 55 -5.97 -7.40 -8.74
N GLY A 56 -5.83 -6.10 -8.87
CA GLY A 56 -6.53 -5.24 -9.82
C GLY A 56 -7.16 -4.01 -9.18
N GLU A 57 -7.50 -3.04 -10.03
CA GLU A 57 -8.13 -1.77 -9.60
C GLU A 57 -9.43 -1.99 -8.83
N ASP A 58 -10.28 -2.91 -9.29
CA ASP A 58 -11.57 -3.21 -8.64
C ASP A 58 -11.36 -3.73 -7.21
N SER A 59 -10.33 -4.57 -7.00
CA SER A 59 -9.98 -5.06 -5.67
C SER A 59 -9.44 -3.95 -4.77
N PHE A 60 -8.60 -3.07 -5.31
CA PHE A 60 -8.04 -1.93 -4.58
C PHE A 60 -9.11 -0.90 -4.21
N ALA A 61 -10.08 -0.66 -5.09
CA ALA A 61 -11.18 0.27 -4.88
C ALA A 61 -12.14 -0.14 -3.75
N LEU A 62 -12.08 -1.40 -3.29
CA LEU A 62 -12.88 -1.87 -2.15
C LEU A 62 -12.40 -1.33 -0.80
N LEU A 63 -11.21 -0.74 -0.73
CA LEU A 63 -10.72 -0.11 0.49
C LEU A 63 -11.42 1.24 0.74
N GLU A 64 -11.71 1.51 2.00
CA GLU A 64 -12.11 2.85 2.42
C GLU A 64 -10.84 3.73 2.54
N HIS A 65 -10.45 4.30 1.41
CA HIS A 65 -9.20 5.04 1.29
C HIS A 65 -9.14 6.28 2.17
N THR A 66 -10.25 6.96 2.41
CA THR A 66 -10.30 8.15 3.25
C THR A 66 -9.97 7.82 4.70
N ALA A 67 -10.56 6.77 5.25
CA ALA A 67 -10.27 6.31 6.60
C ALA A 67 -8.82 5.83 6.73
N LEU A 68 -8.33 5.08 5.74
CA LEU A 68 -6.98 4.53 5.78
C LEU A 68 -5.91 5.62 5.65
N ARG A 69 -6.11 6.61 4.77
CA ARG A 69 -5.22 7.80 4.69
C ARG A 69 -5.24 8.59 5.98
N SER A 70 -6.44 8.81 6.56
CA SER A 70 -6.58 9.52 7.84
C SER A 70 -5.78 8.81 8.93
N PHE A 71 -5.87 7.48 9.03
CA PHE A 71 -5.07 6.71 9.99
C PHE A 71 -3.56 6.91 9.75
N VAL A 72 -3.09 6.78 8.52
CA VAL A 72 -1.67 6.98 8.17
C VAL A 72 -1.20 8.37 8.59
N PHE A 73 -1.96 9.43 8.27
CA PHE A 73 -1.59 10.80 8.67
C PHE A 73 -1.61 11.02 10.18
N THR A 74 -2.47 10.33 10.94
CA THR A 74 -2.41 10.42 12.42
C THR A 74 -1.15 9.80 13.01
N CYS A 75 -0.41 9.03 12.24
CA CYS A 75 0.86 8.42 12.62
C CYS A 75 2.08 9.23 12.11
N GLN A 76 1.85 10.36 11.43
CA GLN A 76 2.92 11.27 11.00
C GLN A 76 3.49 12.03 12.19
N SER A 77 4.81 12.06 12.30
CA SER A 77 5.51 12.81 13.33
C SER A 77 5.68 14.28 12.93
N ALA A 78 5.54 15.18 13.89
CA ALA A 78 5.85 16.60 13.69
C ALA A 78 7.34 16.84 13.34
N MET A 79 8.23 15.92 13.70
CA MET A 79 9.66 15.96 13.37
C MET A 79 9.96 15.29 12.00
N GLY A 80 8.95 14.85 11.29
CA GLY A 80 9.05 14.11 10.04
C GLY A 80 8.96 12.59 10.20
N GLY A 81 8.61 11.91 9.09
CA GLY A 81 8.44 10.47 9.06
C GLY A 81 7.11 9.97 9.63
N PHE A 82 6.92 8.68 9.56
CA PHE A 82 5.72 7.98 10.05
C PHE A 82 6.10 6.91 11.06
N SER A 83 5.25 6.73 12.04
CA SER A 83 5.37 5.68 13.04
C SER A 83 4.45 4.50 12.72
N LYS A 84 4.68 3.39 13.41
CA LYS A 84 3.86 2.19 13.34
C LYS A 84 2.39 2.45 13.67
N ALA A 85 2.16 3.21 14.73
CA ALA A 85 0.87 3.52 15.30
C ALA A 85 0.91 4.90 15.95
N ARG A 86 -0.25 5.43 16.33
CA ARG A 86 -0.34 6.72 17.02
C ARG A 86 0.57 6.74 18.26
N ASN A 87 1.24 7.86 18.47
CA ASN A 87 2.12 8.10 19.62
C ASN A 87 3.34 7.17 19.71
N ALA A 88 3.68 6.43 18.66
CA ALA A 88 4.93 5.72 18.55
C ALA A 88 6.02 6.59 17.89
N PHE A 89 7.28 6.23 18.05
CA PHE A 89 8.37 6.91 17.35
C PHE A 89 8.37 6.56 15.86
N PRO A 90 8.64 7.54 14.97
CA PRO A 90 8.77 7.30 13.54
C PRO A 90 10.05 6.49 13.26
N ASP A 91 10.02 5.67 12.23
CA ASP A 91 11.16 4.94 11.74
C ASP A 91 11.15 4.84 10.21
N MET A 92 12.26 4.39 9.65
CA MET A 92 12.44 4.33 8.18
C MET A 92 11.49 3.34 7.52
N LEU A 93 11.21 2.20 8.16
CA LEU A 93 10.34 1.17 7.60
C LEU A 93 8.89 1.67 7.51
N HIS A 94 8.34 2.18 8.60
CA HIS A 94 6.97 2.69 8.60
C HIS A 94 6.82 3.95 7.77
N SER A 95 7.85 4.81 7.71
CA SER A 95 7.86 5.97 6.80
C SER A 95 7.82 5.54 5.34
N PHE A 96 8.65 4.56 4.94
CA PHE A 96 8.65 4.04 3.58
C PHE A 96 7.29 3.45 3.18
N TYR A 97 6.73 2.56 3.98
CA TYR A 97 5.45 1.93 3.65
C TYR A 97 4.26 2.89 3.70
N SER A 98 4.27 3.84 4.63
CA SER A 98 3.24 4.90 4.68
C SER A 98 3.25 5.74 3.40
N MET A 99 4.43 6.24 3.00
CA MET A 99 4.58 7.01 1.76
C MET A 99 4.22 6.19 0.53
N SER A 100 4.59 4.91 0.51
CA SER A 100 4.25 3.99 -0.56
C SER A 100 2.73 3.83 -0.72
N TYR A 101 2.01 3.63 0.39
CA TYR A 101 0.55 3.57 0.35
C TYR A 101 -0.08 4.90 -0.07
N LEU A 102 0.38 6.03 0.46
CA LEU A 102 -0.11 7.35 0.08
C LEU A 102 0.06 7.59 -1.43
N ASN A 103 1.18 7.13 -1.99
CA ASN A 103 1.41 7.15 -3.44
C ASN A 103 0.39 6.30 -4.20
N LEU A 104 0.21 5.03 -3.81
CA LEU A 104 -0.75 4.13 -4.45
C LEU A 104 -2.19 4.67 -4.39
N SER A 105 -2.57 5.28 -3.28
CA SER A 105 -3.90 5.86 -3.09
C SER A 105 -4.09 7.21 -3.78
N LYS A 106 -3.11 7.69 -4.55
CA LYS A 106 -3.12 8.95 -5.29
C LYS A 106 -3.54 10.14 -4.42
N VAL A 107 -2.89 10.27 -3.25
CA VAL A 107 -3.10 11.45 -2.41
C VAL A 107 -2.65 12.69 -3.18
N HIS A 108 -3.58 13.61 -3.37
CA HIS A 108 -3.27 14.94 -3.86
C HIS A 108 -2.94 15.82 -2.66
N PHE A 109 -1.71 16.30 -2.58
CA PHE A 109 -1.34 17.35 -1.66
C PHE A 109 -1.81 18.70 -2.23
N GLU A 110 -2.21 19.66 -1.40
CA GLU A 110 -2.71 20.97 -1.86
C GLU A 110 -1.64 21.77 -2.62
N GLU A 111 -2.08 22.70 -3.49
CA GLU A 111 -1.20 23.53 -4.31
C GLU A 111 -0.30 24.41 -3.46
N GLY A 112 1.00 24.21 -3.50
CA GLY A 112 2.01 25.03 -2.82
C GLY A 112 3.21 24.27 -2.24
N ASP A 113 3.03 23.03 -1.79
CA ASP A 113 4.08 22.28 -1.05
C ASP A 113 4.64 21.07 -1.80
N ARG A 114 4.72 21.11 -3.15
CA ARG A 114 4.73 19.86 -3.91
C ARG A 114 6.05 19.45 -4.52
N VAL A 115 6.51 18.32 -4.04
CA VAL A 115 7.16 17.35 -4.93
C VAL A 115 6.06 16.38 -5.40
N PRO A 116 5.70 16.35 -6.69
CA PRO A 116 4.69 15.41 -7.18
C PRO A 116 5.18 13.99 -6.91
N LEU A 117 4.31 13.16 -6.30
CA LEU A 117 4.63 11.76 -6.10
C LEU A 117 4.73 11.09 -7.46
N LYS A 118 5.88 10.48 -7.76
CA LYS A 118 6.09 9.70 -8.97
C LYS A 118 5.30 8.40 -8.90
N GLU A 119 4.85 7.91 -10.04
CA GLU A 119 4.21 6.60 -10.13
C GLU A 119 5.10 5.51 -9.53
N MET A 120 4.50 4.60 -8.78
CA MET A 120 5.19 3.53 -8.08
C MET A 120 4.96 2.18 -8.75
N ASN A 121 6.03 1.42 -8.92
CA ASN A 121 5.94 -0.01 -9.19
C ASN A 121 5.57 -0.74 -7.89
N CYS A 122 4.35 -1.26 -7.83
CA CYS A 122 3.81 -1.88 -6.62
C CYS A 122 4.52 -3.18 -6.25
N THR A 123 5.06 -3.90 -7.23
CA THR A 123 5.79 -5.16 -7.03
C THR A 123 7.14 -4.94 -6.35
N LEU A 124 7.86 -3.89 -6.76
CA LEU A 124 9.21 -3.60 -6.29
C LEU A 124 9.24 -2.56 -5.16
N GLY A 125 8.17 -1.79 -4.99
CA GLY A 125 8.14 -0.70 -4.02
C GLY A 125 9.06 0.47 -4.36
N ILE A 126 9.35 0.68 -5.64
CA ILE A 126 10.20 1.77 -6.14
C ILE A 126 9.46 2.58 -7.21
N CYS A 127 9.98 3.76 -7.58
CA CYS A 127 9.39 4.53 -8.65
C CYS A 127 9.39 3.76 -9.98
N GLN A 128 8.32 3.89 -10.77
CA GLN A 128 8.16 3.15 -12.03
C GLN A 128 9.24 3.49 -13.06
N ASP A 129 9.68 4.75 -13.12
CA ASP A 129 10.78 5.17 -13.98
C ASP A 129 12.11 4.47 -13.62
N VAL A 130 12.36 4.25 -12.33
CA VAL A 130 13.51 3.50 -11.85
C VAL A 130 13.35 2.02 -12.20
N ALA A 131 12.19 1.43 -11.98
CA ALA A 131 11.92 0.03 -12.34
C ALA A 131 12.17 -0.24 -13.83
N ASN A 132 11.76 0.68 -14.71
CA ASN A 132 11.94 0.57 -16.14
C ASN A 132 13.42 0.59 -16.57
N ASN A 133 14.31 1.25 -15.79
CA ASN A 133 15.75 1.32 -16.07
C ASN A 133 16.52 0.05 -15.69
N PHE A 134 15.94 -0.86 -14.91
CA PHE A 134 16.55 -2.15 -14.60
C PHE A 134 16.45 -3.17 -15.75
N GLY A 135 16.10 -2.72 -16.96
CA GLY A 135 16.31 -3.42 -18.22
C GLY A 135 15.54 -4.73 -18.36
N GLY A 136 14.41 -4.68 -18.96
CA GLY A 136 13.62 -5.81 -19.32
C GLY A 136 12.31 -5.83 -18.51
N SER A 137 11.24 -6.05 -19.22
CA SER A 137 9.90 -6.20 -18.69
C SER A 137 9.87 -7.09 -17.44
N LEU A 138 9.98 -6.47 -16.29
CA LEU A 138 9.51 -7.08 -15.06
C LEU A 138 7.98 -7.23 -15.20
N PRO A 139 7.45 -8.39 -14.93
CA PRO A 139 6.06 -8.69 -15.13
C PRO A 139 5.15 -7.82 -14.26
#